data_e40b64d45d2225d4bd1195f2fb27f710
#
_entry.id   e40b64d45d2225d4bd1195f2fb27f710
#
_cell.length_a   1.000
_cell.length_b   1.000
_cell.length_c   1.000
_cell.angle_alpha   90.00
_cell.angle_beta   90.00
_cell.angle_gamma   90.00
#
_symmetry.space_group_name_H-M   'P 1'
#
loop_
_entity.id
_entity.type
_entity.pdbx_description
1 polymer ?
#
loop_
_entity_poly.entity_id
_entity_poly.type
_entity_poly.pdbx_seq_one_letter_code
_entity_poly.pdbx_strand_id
1 'polypeptide(L)'
;MDEFKLAAGGALPPRGESATSDSRGVATRNAILEAAVRLFAEQGVLAVSNRQIGAAAGKGNTSVVGYYFDSKADLVRALVRRFNARVNEAREDRIARLGAKPGLRDWATCLVHPYLELLEAGGPPTWYARFMAQVATDPGLRRIVVEEATSESMLRVLDGLAGCLPELPEPVLRERYRIASHVILQMCAERERALADGQQVHPAGWDEAATGLVDVLVGMWTAAVTPVDESSVTS
;
A
#
# COMPACT_ATOMS: atom_id res chain seq x y z
N MET A 1 36.39 5.67 -69.96
CA MET A 1 35.27 4.72 -70.08
C MET A 1 35.06 4.24 -68.63
N ASP A 2 34.18 4.80 -68.08
CA ASP A 2 32.76 4.86 -67.72
C ASP A 2 32.67 4.43 -66.30
N GLU A 3 32.31 5.38 -65.48
CA GLU A 3 30.97 5.69 -65.01
C GLU A 3 30.26 4.50 -64.37
N PHE A 4 30.11 4.52 -63.08
CA PHE A 4 28.74 4.39 -62.54
C PHE A 4 28.59 5.20 -61.24
N LYS A 5 27.72 6.11 -61.37
CA LYS A 5 27.16 7.08 -60.48
C LYS A 5 26.15 6.48 -59.52
N LEU A 6 26.09 7.02 -58.30
CA LEU A 6 24.90 7.30 -57.48
C LEU A 6 23.99 6.16 -57.04
N ALA A 7 23.71 6.16 -55.74
CA ALA A 7 22.41 6.59 -55.21
C ALA A 7 22.51 6.67 -53.69
N ALA A 8 22.50 7.86 -53.20
CA ALA A 8 21.33 8.46 -52.55
C ALA A 8 21.01 7.90 -51.16
N GLY A 9 21.35 8.71 -50.22
CA GLY A 9 20.91 8.77 -48.84
C GLY A 9 19.43 8.47 -48.66
N GLY A 10 19.16 7.51 -47.81
CA GLY A 10 17.93 7.37 -47.08
C GLY A 10 18.18 7.82 -45.66
N ALA A 11 17.84 9.05 -45.36
CA ALA A 11 17.79 9.53 -43.99
C ALA A 11 16.75 8.68 -43.22
N LEU A 12 17.20 7.93 -42.19
CA LEU A 12 16.31 7.35 -41.21
C LEU A 12 15.58 8.49 -40.51
N PRO A 13 14.26 8.42 -40.35
CA PRO A 13 13.51 9.41 -39.56
C PRO A 13 13.96 9.34 -38.10
N PRO A 14 13.92 10.48 -37.40
CA PRO A 14 14.41 10.57 -36.02
C PRO A 14 13.53 9.71 -35.08
N ARG A 15 14.16 8.78 -34.40
CA ARG A 15 13.57 7.94 -33.32
C ARG A 15 13.27 8.74 -32.04
N GLY A 16 12.86 9.99 -32.17
CA GLY A 16 12.64 10.88 -31.01
C GLY A 16 11.20 10.98 -30.52
N GLU A 17 10.21 10.72 -31.37
CA GLU A 17 8.81 11.02 -31.02
C GLU A 17 8.12 9.93 -30.21
N SER A 18 8.50 8.69 -30.34
CA SER A 18 7.92 7.55 -29.60
C SER A 18 8.31 7.59 -28.10
N ALA A 19 9.55 7.87 -27.77
CA ALA A 19 10.04 7.93 -26.40
C ALA A 19 9.46 9.13 -25.59
N THR A 20 9.24 10.27 -26.26
CA THR A 20 8.64 11.47 -25.61
C THR A 20 7.14 11.34 -25.43
N SER A 21 6.44 10.59 -26.27
CA SER A 21 5.01 10.30 -26.13
C SER A 21 4.78 9.34 -24.96
N ASP A 22 5.58 8.32 -24.84
CA ASP A 22 5.50 7.31 -23.76
C ASP A 22 5.82 7.94 -22.40
N SER A 23 6.84 8.78 -22.31
CA SER A 23 7.18 9.50 -21.09
C SER A 23 6.08 10.48 -20.63
N ARG A 24 5.41 11.17 -21.55
CA ARG A 24 4.25 12.03 -21.26
C ARG A 24 3.05 11.23 -20.76
N GLY A 25 2.81 10.04 -21.32
CA GLY A 25 1.77 9.14 -20.86
C GLY A 25 2.00 8.68 -19.41
N VAL A 26 3.22 8.26 -19.11
CA VAL A 26 3.63 7.87 -17.74
C VAL A 26 3.48 9.03 -16.75
N ALA A 27 3.95 10.22 -17.09
CA ALA A 27 3.82 11.41 -16.25
C ALA A 27 2.36 11.77 -15.98
N THR A 28 1.50 11.69 -17.00
CA THR A 28 0.06 11.95 -16.85
C THR A 28 -0.61 10.91 -15.94
N ARG A 29 -0.30 9.62 -16.13
CA ARG A 29 -0.82 8.55 -15.28
C ARG A 29 -0.40 8.74 -13.82
N ASN A 30 0.84 9.12 -13.56
CA ASN A 30 1.33 9.41 -12.22
C ASN A 30 0.62 10.61 -11.60
N ALA A 31 0.42 11.70 -12.32
CA ALA A 31 -0.32 12.87 -11.84
C ALA A 31 -1.77 12.52 -11.46
N ILE A 32 -2.43 11.65 -12.21
CA ILE A 32 -3.77 11.13 -11.89
C ILE A 32 -3.73 10.34 -10.58
N LEU A 33 -2.76 9.43 -10.41
CA LEU A 33 -2.62 8.64 -9.19
C LEU A 33 -2.38 9.51 -7.95
N GLU A 34 -1.52 10.51 -8.05
CA GLU A 34 -1.24 11.45 -6.95
C GLU A 34 -2.46 12.31 -6.58
N ALA A 35 -3.17 12.83 -7.58
CA ALA A 35 -4.41 13.55 -7.34
C ALA A 35 -5.49 12.65 -6.72
N ALA A 36 -5.61 11.41 -7.20
CA ALA A 36 -6.60 10.46 -6.73
C ALA A 36 -6.36 10.05 -5.27
N VAL A 37 -5.14 9.66 -4.89
CA VAL A 37 -4.86 9.24 -3.51
C VAL A 37 -5.16 10.35 -2.51
N ARG A 38 -4.80 11.59 -2.84
CA ARG A 38 -5.11 12.76 -2.00
C ARG A 38 -6.61 12.95 -1.84
N LEU A 39 -7.34 13.05 -2.94
CA LEU A 39 -8.80 13.26 -2.91
C LEU A 39 -9.53 12.12 -2.20
N PHE A 40 -9.13 10.88 -2.44
CA PHE A 40 -9.69 9.73 -1.75
C PHE A 40 -9.46 9.78 -0.25
N ALA A 41 -8.25 10.12 0.19
CA ALA A 41 -7.93 10.26 1.61
C ALA A 41 -8.72 11.38 2.31
N GLU A 42 -8.97 12.48 1.60
CA GLU A 42 -9.64 13.67 2.13
C GLU A 42 -11.17 13.56 2.10
N GLN A 43 -11.75 13.00 1.03
CA GLN A 43 -13.18 13.07 0.75
C GLN A 43 -13.87 11.70 0.71
N GLY A 44 -13.10 10.62 0.66
CA GLY A 44 -13.63 9.26 0.50
C GLY A 44 -13.62 8.77 -0.94
N VAL A 45 -13.31 7.49 -1.12
CA VAL A 45 -13.17 6.87 -2.45
C VAL A 45 -14.46 6.99 -3.26
N LEU A 46 -15.63 6.76 -2.63
CA LEU A 46 -16.91 6.76 -3.33
C LEU A 46 -17.40 8.16 -3.69
N ALA A 47 -17.07 9.17 -2.88
CA ALA A 47 -17.53 10.55 -3.08
C ALA A 47 -16.80 11.28 -4.22
N VAL A 48 -15.57 10.88 -4.52
CA VAL A 48 -14.72 11.54 -5.53
C VAL A 48 -15.05 11.07 -6.94
N SER A 49 -15.32 12.00 -7.86
CA SER A 49 -15.56 11.71 -9.27
C SER A 49 -14.28 11.75 -10.11
N ASN A 50 -14.28 11.06 -11.27
CA ASN A 50 -13.18 11.11 -12.23
C ASN A 50 -12.90 12.54 -12.73
N ARG A 51 -13.93 13.38 -12.81
CA ARG A 51 -13.80 14.80 -13.17
C ARG A 51 -12.98 15.58 -12.15
N GLN A 52 -13.24 15.37 -10.86
CA GLN A 52 -12.46 16.02 -9.79
C GLN A 52 -11.00 15.57 -9.82
N ILE A 53 -10.75 14.28 -10.03
CA ILE A 53 -9.38 13.74 -10.15
C ILE A 53 -8.67 14.35 -11.36
N GLY A 54 -9.29 14.40 -12.52
CA GLY A 54 -8.73 14.99 -13.73
C GLY A 54 -8.37 16.46 -13.54
N ALA A 55 -9.27 17.24 -12.95
CA ALA A 55 -9.03 18.65 -12.63
C ALA A 55 -7.86 18.82 -11.63
N ALA A 56 -7.82 18.05 -10.57
CA ALA A 56 -6.75 18.07 -9.57
C ALA A 56 -5.40 17.62 -10.13
N ALA A 57 -5.40 16.75 -11.15
CA ALA A 57 -4.20 16.35 -11.89
C ALA A 57 -3.72 17.40 -12.92
N GLY A 58 -4.35 18.58 -12.96
CA GLY A 58 -4.02 19.65 -13.92
C GLY A 58 -4.36 19.31 -15.38
N LYS A 59 -5.34 18.42 -15.59
CA LYS A 59 -5.78 18.01 -16.92
C LYS A 59 -7.14 18.61 -17.25
N GLY A 60 -7.17 19.45 -18.28
CA GLY A 60 -8.41 20.11 -18.73
C GLY A 60 -9.45 19.16 -19.32
N ASN A 61 -9.06 17.95 -19.71
CA ASN A 61 -9.96 16.96 -20.28
C ASN A 61 -10.60 16.09 -19.18
N THR A 62 -11.92 16.13 -19.07
CA THR A 62 -12.68 15.37 -18.07
C THR A 62 -12.67 13.85 -18.29
N SER A 63 -12.32 13.39 -19.50
CA SER A 63 -12.23 11.96 -19.84
C SER A 63 -10.84 11.35 -19.63
N VAL A 64 -9.85 12.14 -19.21
CA VAL A 64 -8.47 11.67 -19.08
C VAL A 64 -8.33 10.50 -18.11
N VAL A 65 -9.07 10.49 -17.01
CA VAL A 65 -9.01 9.38 -16.04
C VAL A 65 -9.54 8.09 -16.67
N GLY A 66 -10.66 8.16 -17.41
CA GLY A 66 -11.24 7.01 -18.12
C GLY A 66 -10.37 6.47 -19.26
N TYR A 67 -9.44 7.29 -19.77
CA TYR A 67 -8.46 6.82 -20.75
C TYR A 67 -7.37 5.92 -20.13
N TYR A 68 -6.98 6.19 -18.87
CA TYR A 68 -5.92 5.43 -18.17
C TYR A 68 -6.44 4.32 -17.26
N PHE A 69 -7.70 4.40 -16.84
CA PHE A 69 -8.31 3.47 -15.89
C PHE A 69 -9.76 3.19 -16.28
N ASP A 70 -10.06 1.94 -16.57
CA ASP A 70 -11.37 1.50 -17.04
C ASP A 70 -12.48 1.72 -16.00
N SER A 71 -12.12 1.63 -14.72
CA SER A 71 -13.04 1.80 -13.60
C SER A 71 -12.37 2.48 -12.40
N LYS A 72 -13.19 2.93 -11.44
CA LYS A 72 -12.67 3.41 -10.15
C LYS A 72 -11.94 2.30 -9.39
N ALA A 73 -12.40 1.06 -9.50
CA ALA A 73 -11.75 -0.09 -8.90
C ALA A 73 -10.34 -0.32 -9.48
N ASP A 74 -10.15 -0.12 -10.79
CA ASP A 74 -8.83 -0.23 -11.42
C ASP A 74 -7.88 0.88 -10.98
N LEU A 75 -8.40 2.10 -10.80
CA LEU A 75 -7.63 3.21 -10.24
C LEU A 75 -7.22 2.92 -8.78
N VAL A 76 -8.15 2.42 -7.96
CA VAL A 76 -7.85 1.99 -6.58
C VAL A 76 -6.82 0.87 -6.59
N ARG A 77 -6.98 -0.14 -7.43
CA ARG A 77 -6.01 -1.24 -7.57
C ARG A 77 -4.62 -0.75 -7.95
N ALA A 78 -4.53 0.20 -8.88
CA ALA A 78 -3.26 0.77 -9.28
C ALA A 78 -2.56 1.54 -8.15
N LEU A 79 -3.33 2.24 -7.30
CA LEU A 79 -2.81 2.92 -6.10
C LEU A 79 -2.30 1.92 -5.06
N VAL A 80 -3.09 0.88 -4.77
CA VAL A 80 -2.72 -0.18 -3.81
C VAL A 80 -1.46 -0.90 -4.29
N ARG A 81 -1.37 -1.28 -5.56
CA ARG A 81 -0.17 -1.90 -6.16
C ARG A 81 1.06 -1.02 -6.04
N ARG A 82 0.94 0.26 -6.41
CA ARG A 82 2.06 1.21 -6.34
C ARG A 82 2.61 1.34 -4.92
N PHE A 83 1.73 1.37 -3.93
CA PHE A 83 2.11 1.44 -2.54
C PHE A 83 2.73 0.12 -2.06
N ASN A 84 2.06 -1.00 -2.30
CA ASN A 84 2.51 -2.31 -1.85
C ASN A 84 3.84 -2.73 -2.49
N ALA A 85 4.12 -2.35 -3.73
CA ALA A 85 5.41 -2.64 -4.36
C ALA A 85 6.58 -2.10 -3.53
N ARG A 86 6.49 -0.85 -3.08
CA ARG A 86 7.53 -0.22 -2.24
C ARG A 86 7.60 -0.83 -0.84
N VAL A 87 6.44 -1.14 -0.24
CA VAL A 87 6.40 -1.83 1.06
C VAL A 87 7.05 -3.21 0.96
N ASN A 88 6.81 -3.93 -0.14
CA ASN A 88 7.39 -5.25 -0.36
C ASN A 88 8.91 -5.19 -0.56
N GLU A 89 9.43 -4.20 -1.29
CA GLU A 89 10.88 -3.98 -1.42
C GLU A 89 11.53 -3.77 -0.03
N ALA A 90 10.98 -2.86 0.77
CA ALA A 90 11.50 -2.61 2.12
C ALA A 90 11.35 -3.84 3.04
N ARG A 91 10.30 -4.65 2.85
CA ARG A 91 10.10 -5.91 3.58
C ARG A 91 11.14 -6.95 3.22
N GLU A 92 11.43 -7.16 1.93
CA GLU A 92 12.48 -8.07 1.48
C GLU A 92 13.85 -7.69 2.07
N ASP A 93 14.18 -6.41 2.08
CA ASP A 93 15.41 -5.91 2.68
C ASP A 93 15.50 -6.21 4.18
N ARG A 94 14.39 -6.13 4.91
CA ARG A 94 14.36 -6.48 6.33
C ARG A 94 14.47 -7.99 6.56
N ILE A 95 13.75 -8.78 5.76
CA ILE A 95 13.83 -10.24 5.82
C ILE A 95 15.27 -10.72 5.56
N ALA A 96 15.95 -10.10 4.59
CA ALA A 96 17.34 -10.45 4.27
C ALA A 96 18.34 -10.17 5.41
N ARG A 97 17.98 -9.29 6.35
CA ARG A 97 18.81 -8.95 7.52
C ARG A 97 18.47 -9.77 8.77
N LEU A 98 17.49 -10.67 8.70
CA LEU A 98 17.13 -11.53 9.83
C LEU A 98 18.27 -12.48 10.17
N GLY A 99 18.44 -12.74 11.47
CA GLY A 99 19.38 -13.75 11.95
C GLY A 99 18.95 -15.17 11.61
N ALA A 100 19.79 -16.15 11.96
CA ALA A 100 19.56 -17.56 11.66
C ALA A 100 18.31 -18.15 12.32
N LYS A 101 17.83 -17.56 13.42
CA LYS A 101 16.64 -18.00 14.18
C LYS A 101 15.81 -16.78 14.58
N PRO A 102 15.08 -16.18 13.65
CA PRO A 102 14.25 -15.03 13.97
C PRO A 102 13.07 -15.44 14.85
N GLY A 103 12.81 -14.63 15.88
CA GLY A 103 11.69 -14.81 16.78
C GLY A 103 10.43 -14.06 16.31
N LEU A 104 9.35 -14.16 17.10
CA LEU A 104 8.06 -13.52 16.82
C LEU A 104 8.20 -12.00 16.60
N ARG A 105 9.01 -11.33 17.43
CA ARG A 105 9.26 -9.88 17.32
C ARG A 105 9.95 -9.50 16.01
N ASP A 106 10.89 -10.31 15.56
CA ASP A 106 11.62 -10.05 14.32
C ASP A 106 10.68 -10.11 13.12
N TRP A 107 9.82 -11.10 13.06
CA TRP A 107 8.80 -11.23 12.02
C TRP A 107 7.72 -10.14 12.11
N ALA A 108 7.28 -9.77 13.32
CA ALA A 108 6.37 -8.64 13.53
C ALA A 108 6.99 -7.33 13.05
N THR A 109 8.29 -7.12 13.24
CA THR A 109 9.05 -5.99 12.73
C THR A 109 9.06 -5.97 11.19
N CYS A 110 9.25 -7.13 10.54
CA CYS A 110 9.17 -7.25 9.07
C CYS A 110 7.75 -7.01 8.54
N LEU A 111 6.72 -7.20 9.35
CA LEU A 111 5.33 -6.87 8.98
C LEU A 111 5.07 -5.37 9.05
N VAL A 112 5.46 -4.72 10.15
CA VAL A 112 5.03 -3.36 10.54
C VAL A 112 5.93 -2.27 9.96
N HIS A 113 7.23 -2.34 10.21
CA HIS A 113 8.16 -1.25 9.88
C HIS A 113 8.17 -0.86 8.41
N PRO A 114 8.16 -1.77 7.41
CA PRO A 114 8.17 -1.40 6.00
C PRO A 114 7.01 -0.49 5.60
N TYR A 115 5.86 -0.68 6.23
CA TYR A 115 4.67 0.14 5.98
C TYR A 115 4.85 1.57 6.55
N LEU A 116 5.31 1.69 7.79
CA LEU A 116 5.49 2.99 8.44
C LEU A 116 6.68 3.78 7.88
N GLU A 117 7.78 3.10 7.52
CA GLU A 117 8.92 3.71 6.83
C GLU A 117 8.53 4.36 5.51
N LEU A 118 7.62 3.72 4.77
CA LEU A 118 7.14 4.29 3.52
C LEU A 118 6.27 5.53 3.75
N LEU A 119 5.48 5.57 4.83
CA LEU A 119 4.71 6.75 5.20
C LEU A 119 5.64 7.90 5.61
N GLU A 120 6.70 7.63 6.36
CA GLU A 120 7.71 8.61 6.74
C GLU A 120 8.46 9.18 5.54
N ALA A 121 8.94 8.30 4.66
CA ALA A 121 9.70 8.68 3.45
C ALA A 121 8.88 9.52 2.46
N GLY A 122 7.56 9.42 2.49
CA GLY A 122 6.66 10.21 1.65
C GLY A 122 6.63 11.70 2.01
N GLY A 123 7.12 12.07 3.21
CA GLY A 123 7.05 13.42 3.76
C GLY A 123 5.61 13.87 4.06
N PRO A 124 5.40 14.84 4.96
CA PRO A 124 4.07 15.39 5.21
C PRO A 124 3.64 16.36 4.08
N PRO A 125 2.34 16.36 3.69
CA PRO A 125 1.34 15.37 4.10
C PRO A 125 1.37 14.14 3.19
N THR A 126 1.38 12.95 3.77
CA THR A 126 1.05 11.72 3.04
C THR A 126 -0.47 11.49 3.08
N TRP A 127 -0.98 10.63 2.20
CA TRP A 127 -2.42 10.31 2.12
C TRP A 127 -2.66 8.80 2.06
N TYR A 128 -1.59 8.01 2.00
CA TYR A 128 -1.69 6.58 1.76
C TYR A 128 -2.31 5.81 2.92
N ALA A 129 -2.00 6.17 4.17
CA ALA A 129 -2.57 5.46 5.32
C ALA A 129 -4.09 5.67 5.41
N ARG A 130 -4.56 6.91 5.25
CA ARG A 130 -5.99 7.24 5.23
C ARG A 130 -6.72 6.59 4.06
N PHE A 131 -6.11 6.60 2.88
CA PHE A 131 -6.63 5.91 1.69
C PHE A 131 -6.75 4.40 1.94
N MET A 132 -5.68 3.74 2.40
CA MET A 132 -5.67 2.31 2.66
C MET A 132 -6.70 1.88 3.71
N ALA A 133 -6.86 2.65 4.79
CA ALA A 133 -7.86 2.40 5.82
C ALA A 133 -9.28 2.45 5.25
N GLN A 134 -9.59 3.41 4.39
CA GLN A 134 -10.90 3.50 3.72
C GLN A 134 -11.15 2.31 2.78
N VAL A 135 -10.17 1.96 1.94
CA VAL A 135 -10.31 0.83 1.01
C VAL A 135 -10.49 -0.49 1.77
N ALA A 136 -9.75 -0.68 2.88
CA ALA A 136 -9.83 -1.90 3.69
C ALA A 136 -11.16 -2.07 4.42
N THR A 137 -11.84 -0.97 4.75
CA THR A 137 -13.14 -1.00 5.45
C THR A 137 -14.35 -1.00 4.52
N ASP A 138 -14.18 -0.62 3.25
CA ASP A 138 -15.26 -0.64 2.25
C ASP A 138 -15.53 -2.08 1.76
N PRO A 139 -16.77 -2.61 1.89
CA PRO A 139 -17.07 -4.00 1.51
C PRO A 139 -16.82 -4.32 0.04
N GLY A 140 -16.96 -3.34 -0.86
CA GLY A 140 -16.75 -3.51 -2.30
C GLY A 140 -15.28 -3.46 -2.72
N LEU A 141 -14.45 -2.74 -1.96
CA LEU A 141 -13.05 -2.46 -2.31
C LEU A 141 -12.04 -3.28 -1.50
N ARG A 142 -12.39 -3.75 -0.30
CA ARG A 142 -11.46 -4.48 0.59
C ARG A 142 -10.81 -5.69 -0.07
N ARG A 143 -11.52 -6.33 -1.03
CA ARG A 143 -10.98 -7.45 -1.78
C ARG A 143 -9.73 -7.07 -2.57
N ILE A 144 -9.66 -5.83 -3.06
CA ILE A 144 -8.48 -5.31 -3.75
C ILE A 144 -7.28 -5.29 -2.80
N VAL A 145 -7.47 -4.84 -1.55
CA VAL A 145 -6.38 -4.82 -0.57
C VAL A 145 -5.87 -6.22 -0.29
N VAL A 146 -6.77 -7.19 -0.10
CA VAL A 146 -6.40 -8.59 0.16
C VAL A 146 -5.64 -9.19 -1.02
N GLU A 147 -6.16 -9.03 -2.24
CA GLU A 147 -5.52 -9.54 -3.47
C GLU A 147 -4.13 -8.93 -3.69
N GLU A 148 -4.00 -7.62 -3.51
CA GLU A 148 -2.75 -6.90 -3.77
C GLU A 148 -1.77 -6.94 -2.59
N ALA A 149 -2.20 -7.34 -1.38
CA ALA A 149 -1.31 -7.55 -0.24
C ALA A 149 -0.59 -8.90 -0.32
N THR A 150 -1.12 -9.87 -1.08
CA THR A 150 -0.53 -11.20 -1.23
C THR A 150 0.72 -11.10 -2.12
N SER A 151 1.87 -11.08 -1.47
CA SER A 151 3.20 -11.08 -2.11
C SER A 151 4.05 -12.17 -1.50
N GLU A 152 5.14 -12.56 -2.18
CA GLU A 152 6.08 -13.55 -1.65
C GLU A 152 6.66 -13.11 -0.30
N SER A 153 7.04 -11.83 -0.18
CA SER A 153 7.55 -11.28 1.09
C SER A 153 6.51 -11.33 2.21
N MET A 154 5.24 -11.05 1.90
CA MET A 154 4.16 -11.14 2.89
C MET A 154 3.94 -12.58 3.33
N LEU A 155 3.89 -13.53 2.39
CA LEU A 155 3.73 -14.95 2.72
C LEU A 155 4.87 -15.45 3.62
N ARG A 156 6.12 -15.08 3.32
CA ARG A 156 7.28 -15.42 4.17
C ARG A 156 7.15 -14.86 5.59
N VAL A 157 6.65 -13.63 5.73
CA VAL A 157 6.40 -13.04 7.06
C VAL A 157 5.29 -13.80 7.80
N LEU A 158 4.19 -14.12 7.13
CA LEU A 158 3.09 -14.86 7.74
C LEU A 158 3.51 -16.27 8.18
N ASP A 159 4.29 -16.98 7.36
CA ASP A 159 4.85 -18.29 7.69
C ASP A 159 5.82 -18.19 8.89
N GLY A 160 6.67 -17.17 8.90
CA GLY A 160 7.59 -16.91 10.02
C GLY A 160 6.86 -16.59 11.33
N LEU A 161 5.81 -15.76 11.26
CA LEU A 161 4.95 -15.49 12.41
C LEU A 161 4.28 -16.77 12.91
N ALA A 162 3.66 -17.53 12.00
CA ALA A 162 2.98 -18.78 12.35
C ALA A 162 3.93 -19.79 13.04
N GLY A 163 5.17 -19.88 12.57
CA GLY A 163 6.19 -20.75 13.17
C GLY A 163 6.65 -20.33 14.57
N CYS A 164 6.39 -19.08 14.98
CA CYS A 164 6.74 -18.55 16.31
C CYS A 164 5.58 -18.48 17.29
N LEU A 165 4.34 -18.65 16.82
CA LEU A 165 3.14 -18.55 17.65
C LEU A 165 2.90 -19.86 18.43
N PRO A 166 2.30 -19.78 19.64
CA PRO A 166 1.80 -20.96 20.32
C PRO A 166 0.71 -21.64 19.48
N GLU A 167 0.45 -22.92 19.74
CA GLU A 167 -0.66 -23.61 19.14
C GLU A 167 -1.99 -22.91 19.52
N LEU A 168 -2.60 -22.30 18.53
CA LEU A 168 -3.88 -21.60 18.66
C LEU A 168 -4.93 -22.27 17.74
N PRO A 169 -6.20 -22.34 18.17
CA PRO A 169 -7.27 -22.74 17.28
C PRO A 169 -7.28 -21.84 16.03
N GLU A 170 -7.42 -22.45 14.87
CA GLU A 170 -7.33 -21.75 13.58
C GLU A 170 -8.30 -20.54 13.46
N PRO A 171 -9.56 -20.58 13.98
CA PRO A 171 -10.41 -19.40 14.03
C PRO A 171 -9.83 -18.23 14.84
N VAL A 172 -9.20 -18.53 15.97
CA VAL A 172 -8.55 -17.52 16.83
C VAL A 172 -7.37 -16.88 16.12
N LEU A 173 -6.55 -17.70 15.47
CA LEU A 173 -5.39 -17.22 14.71
C LEU A 173 -5.83 -16.30 13.58
N ARG A 174 -6.82 -16.69 12.79
CA ARG A 174 -7.41 -15.87 11.72
C ARG A 174 -7.92 -14.52 12.23
N GLU A 175 -8.63 -14.55 13.35
CA GLU A 175 -9.16 -13.34 13.97
C GLU A 175 -8.04 -12.40 14.46
N ARG A 176 -6.98 -12.93 15.06
CA ARG A 176 -5.81 -12.14 15.49
C ARG A 176 -5.10 -11.49 14.29
N TYR A 177 -4.94 -12.19 13.17
CA TYR A 177 -4.40 -11.58 11.95
C TYR A 177 -5.31 -10.48 11.39
N ARG A 178 -6.62 -10.68 11.44
CA ARG A 178 -7.60 -9.67 11.04
C ARG A 178 -7.52 -8.42 11.92
N ILE A 179 -7.46 -8.61 13.23
CA ILE A 179 -7.30 -7.52 14.20
C ILE A 179 -5.98 -6.79 13.96
N ALA A 180 -4.87 -7.51 13.79
CA ALA A 180 -3.56 -6.93 13.51
C ALA A 180 -3.60 -5.99 12.30
N SER A 181 -4.20 -6.44 11.19
CA SER A 181 -4.34 -5.64 9.98
C SER A 181 -5.15 -4.36 10.23
N HIS A 182 -6.26 -4.45 10.98
CA HIS A 182 -7.07 -3.29 11.32
C HIS A 182 -6.31 -2.31 12.23
N VAL A 183 -5.62 -2.81 13.25
CA VAL A 183 -4.83 -1.97 14.17
C VAL A 183 -3.76 -1.21 13.40
N ILE A 184 -2.98 -1.89 12.56
CA ILE A 184 -1.92 -1.25 11.75
C ILE A 184 -2.53 -0.14 10.87
N LEU A 185 -3.55 -0.46 10.08
CA LEU A 185 -4.12 0.48 9.11
C LEU A 185 -4.77 1.69 9.79
N GLN A 186 -5.56 1.47 10.85
CA GLN A 186 -6.27 2.56 11.51
C GLN A 186 -5.34 3.47 12.31
N MET A 187 -4.40 2.91 13.06
CA MET A 187 -3.43 3.70 13.82
C MET A 187 -2.57 4.58 12.90
N CYS A 188 -2.14 4.03 11.76
CA CYS A 188 -1.40 4.81 10.76
C CYS A 188 -2.26 5.91 10.13
N ALA A 189 -3.53 5.63 9.82
CA ALA A 189 -4.45 6.60 9.23
C ALA A 189 -4.78 7.75 10.19
N GLU A 190 -5.01 7.44 11.47
CA GLU A 190 -5.25 8.44 12.52
C GLU A 190 -4.02 9.32 12.73
N ARG A 191 -2.84 8.71 12.79
CA ARG A 191 -1.58 9.43 12.90
C ARG A 191 -1.33 10.34 11.70
N GLU A 192 -1.51 9.84 10.49
CA GLU A 192 -1.36 10.61 9.24
C GLU A 192 -2.32 11.81 9.22
N ARG A 193 -3.56 11.63 9.69
CA ARG A 193 -4.54 12.71 9.81
C ARG A 193 -4.10 13.75 10.82
N ALA A 194 -3.71 13.34 12.02
CA ALA A 194 -3.26 14.24 13.07
C ALA A 194 -2.06 15.09 12.62
N LEU A 195 -1.09 14.48 11.95
CA LEU A 195 0.06 15.18 11.37
C LEU A 195 -0.36 16.17 10.26
N ALA A 196 -1.30 15.80 9.40
CA ALA A 196 -1.82 16.68 8.35
C ALA A 196 -2.58 17.89 8.94
N ASP A 197 -3.22 17.71 10.09
CA ASP A 197 -3.92 18.77 10.85
C ASP A 197 -2.98 19.60 11.73
N GLY A 198 -1.65 19.36 11.67
CA GLY A 198 -0.64 20.06 12.47
C GLY A 198 -0.69 19.71 13.96
N GLN A 199 -1.32 18.60 14.33
CA GLN A 199 -1.40 18.16 15.72
C GLN A 199 -0.09 17.49 16.16
N GLN A 200 0.22 17.63 17.44
CA GLN A 200 1.29 16.85 18.04
C GLN A 200 0.85 15.40 18.23
N VAL A 201 1.68 14.48 17.79
CA VAL A 201 1.46 13.03 17.94
C VAL A 201 2.51 12.44 18.87
N HIS A 202 2.14 11.42 19.62
CA HIS A 202 3.06 10.71 20.47
C HIS A 202 3.00 9.20 20.18
N PRO A 203 4.16 8.55 19.99
CA PRO A 203 5.51 9.09 19.89
C PRO A 203 5.68 10.00 18.66
N ALA A 204 6.71 10.87 18.63
CA ALA A 204 6.86 11.85 17.55
C ALA A 204 7.27 11.20 16.22
N GLY A 205 8.17 10.23 16.24
CA GLY A 205 8.69 9.52 15.06
C GLY A 205 7.79 8.37 14.57
N TRP A 206 7.87 8.06 13.29
CA TRP A 206 7.21 6.89 12.71
C TRP A 206 7.88 5.58 13.14
N ASP A 207 9.20 5.57 13.33
CA ASP A 207 9.95 4.39 13.78
C ASP A 207 9.59 3.99 15.21
N GLU A 208 9.46 4.97 16.12
CA GLU A 208 8.97 4.72 17.49
C GLU A 208 7.52 4.23 17.50
N ALA A 209 6.66 4.77 16.62
CA ALA A 209 5.30 4.32 16.46
C ALA A 209 5.24 2.87 15.92
N ALA A 210 6.12 2.52 14.98
CA ALA A 210 6.25 1.16 14.48
C ALA A 210 6.66 0.18 15.57
N THR A 211 7.64 0.57 16.40
CA THR A 211 8.08 -0.22 17.56
C THR A 211 6.94 -0.46 18.54
N GLY A 212 6.18 0.57 18.88
CA GLY A 212 5.00 0.44 19.74
C GLY A 212 3.93 -0.48 19.16
N LEU A 213 3.67 -0.40 17.85
CA LEU A 213 2.75 -1.33 17.17
C LEU A 213 3.26 -2.77 17.23
N VAL A 214 4.56 -3.00 17.03
CA VAL A 214 5.17 -4.34 17.19
C VAL A 214 4.93 -4.87 18.60
N ASP A 215 5.12 -4.06 19.65
CA ASP A 215 4.87 -4.47 21.03
C ASP A 215 3.41 -4.90 21.25
N VAL A 216 2.45 -4.11 20.76
CA VAL A 216 1.03 -4.42 20.86
C VAL A 216 0.69 -5.72 20.14
N LEU A 217 1.18 -5.90 18.92
CA LEU A 217 0.89 -7.09 18.12
C LEU A 217 1.49 -8.36 18.72
N VAL A 218 2.73 -8.30 19.21
CA VAL A 218 3.37 -9.41 19.91
C VAL A 218 2.56 -9.80 21.15
N GLY A 219 2.15 -8.81 21.97
CA GLY A 219 1.31 -9.05 23.14
C GLY A 219 -0.04 -9.70 22.78
N MET A 220 -0.70 -9.20 21.74
CA MET A 220 -1.97 -9.73 21.25
C MET A 220 -1.84 -11.17 20.74
N TRP A 221 -0.80 -11.47 19.98
CA TRP A 221 -0.60 -12.81 19.42
C TRP A 221 -0.21 -13.85 20.46
N THR A 222 0.47 -13.46 21.55
CA THR A 222 0.87 -14.35 22.64
C THR A 222 -0.16 -14.45 23.78
N ALA A 223 -1.21 -13.62 23.75
CA ALA A 223 -2.26 -13.66 24.77
C ALA A 223 -2.94 -15.03 24.85
N ALA A 224 -3.24 -15.48 26.04
CA ALA A 224 -3.99 -16.72 26.25
C ALA A 224 -5.40 -16.63 25.63
N VAL A 225 -5.93 -17.75 25.18
CA VAL A 225 -7.31 -17.84 24.70
C VAL A 225 -8.22 -18.07 25.90
N THR A 226 -9.19 -17.19 26.10
CA THR A 226 -10.23 -17.40 27.11
C THR A 226 -11.15 -18.52 26.63
N PRO A 227 -11.35 -19.60 27.41
CA PRO A 227 -12.32 -20.63 27.07
C PRO A 227 -13.72 -20.03 26.93
N VAL A 228 -14.40 -20.32 25.82
CA VAL A 228 -15.83 -19.97 25.65
C VAL A 228 -16.63 -21.12 26.24
N ASP A 229 -17.42 -20.83 27.26
CA ASP A 229 -18.34 -21.82 27.85
C ASP A 229 -19.43 -22.14 26.83
N GLU A 230 -19.44 -23.35 26.26
CA GLU A 230 -20.40 -23.80 25.26
C GLU A 230 -21.84 -23.87 25.81
N SER A 231 -22.02 -23.71 27.11
CA SER A 231 -23.32 -23.78 27.77
C SER A 231 -24.22 -22.55 27.51
N SER A 232 -23.73 -21.47 26.90
CA SER A 232 -24.49 -20.23 26.65
C SER A 232 -25.10 -20.10 25.24
N VAL A 233 -24.95 -21.09 24.36
CA VAL A 233 -25.42 -21.02 22.94
C VAL A 233 -26.77 -21.73 22.74
N THR A 234 -27.36 -22.28 23.80
CA THR A 234 -28.69 -22.99 23.70
C THR A 234 -29.72 -22.21 24.51
N SER A 235 -30.18 -21.09 23.99
CA SER A 235 -31.42 -20.43 24.43
C SER A 235 -32.05 -19.70 23.26
#